data_fbe3f856d8e902f92b6f094ee1965cc2
#
_entry.id   fbe3f856d8e902f92b6f094ee1965cc2
#
_cell.length_a   1.000
_cell.length_b   1.000
_cell.length_c   1.000
_cell.angle_alpha   90.00
_cell.angle_beta   90.00
_cell.angle_gamma   90.00
#
_symmetry.space_group_name_H-M   'P 1'
#
loop_
_entity.id
_entity.type
_entity.pdbx_description
1 polymer ?
#
loop_
_entity_poly.entity_id
_entity_poly.type
_entity_poly.pdbx_seq_one_letter_code
_entity_poly.pdbx_strand_id
1 'polypeptide(L)'
;SEPDTLRSIRAEVPEELEEVVSRALQKEPGNRYRTGSEFAAELTRVHQKLRASQAEIDDEERFAVLRKLRFFHDFSHGEIREVMRAGVWTECQAGEPVLRPGDIDDRFYIVVSGTVRISRGAEIVGHVPAGGCFGEASYAEGSRRDTGVEAETAVTMLKVTATLLEQSSISCQLRFNKVFLRELIGRLHR
;
A
#
# COMPACT_ATOMS: atom_id res chain seq x y z
N SER A 1 -34.88 33.00 6.86
CA SER A 1 -34.98 31.58 6.48
C SER A 1 -33.82 30.83 7.10
N GLU A 2 -33.99 29.56 7.36
CA GLU A 2 -32.88 28.68 7.70
C GLU A 2 -32.07 28.42 6.44
N PRO A 3 -30.71 28.35 6.53
CA PRO A 3 -29.91 27.98 5.38
C PRO A 3 -30.18 26.53 4.98
N ASP A 4 -30.09 26.25 3.68
CA ASP A 4 -30.19 24.89 3.19
C ASP A 4 -29.07 24.03 3.78
N THR A 5 -29.33 22.74 4.05
CA THR A 5 -28.34 21.83 4.58
C THR A 5 -27.26 21.54 3.52
N LEU A 6 -26.02 21.34 3.95
CA LEU A 6 -24.92 21.03 3.02
C LEU A 6 -25.23 19.79 2.18
N ARG A 7 -25.84 18.77 2.79
CA ARG A 7 -26.22 17.51 2.12
C ARG A 7 -27.38 17.66 1.14
N SER A 8 -28.21 18.68 1.29
CA SER A 8 -29.23 19.00 0.27
C SER A 8 -28.62 19.56 -1.00
N ILE A 9 -27.45 20.21 -0.89
CA ILE A 9 -26.69 20.79 -2.02
C ILE A 9 -25.71 19.75 -2.57
N ARG A 10 -25.04 18.99 -1.67
CA ARG A 10 -24.08 17.94 -1.98
C ARG A 10 -24.30 16.74 -1.07
N ALA A 11 -24.90 15.67 -1.58
CA ALA A 11 -25.19 14.45 -0.83
C ALA A 11 -23.93 13.73 -0.29
N GLU A 12 -22.76 13.97 -0.91
CA GLU A 12 -21.48 13.38 -0.56
C GLU A 12 -20.85 13.98 0.71
N VAL A 13 -21.40 15.09 1.24
CA VAL A 13 -20.86 15.73 2.46
C VAL A 13 -21.08 14.81 3.65
N PRO A 14 -20.01 14.47 4.42
CA PRO A 14 -20.14 13.67 5.64
C PRO A 14 -21.07 14.35 6.66
N GLU A 15 -21.86 13.54 7.36
CA GLU A 15 -22.84 14.00 8.33
C GLU A 15 -22.19 14.79 9.47
N GLU A 16 -21.05 14.32 9.95
CA GLU A 16 -20.28 15.00 11.01
C GLU A 16 -19.82 16.41 10.60
N LEU A 17 -19.49 16.61 9.32
CA LEU A 17 -19.11 17.93 8.81
C LEU A 17 -20.35 18.83 8.72
N GLU A 18 -21.48 18.30 8.30
CA GLU A 18 -22.76 19.03 8.25
C GLU A 18 -23.18 19.50 9.66
N GLU A 19 -23.07 18.64 10.68
CA GLU A 19 -23.35 19.01 12.06
C GLU A 19 -22.52 20.21 12.55
N VAL A 20 -21.20 20.15 12.28
CA VAL A 20 -20.27 21.23 12.68
C VAL A 20 -20.62 22.54 12.00
N VAL A 21 -20.89 22.51 10.68
CA VAL A 21 -21.25 23.72 9.93
C VAL A 21 -22.63 24.24 10.32
N SER A 22 -23.61 23.35 10.50
CA SER A 22 -24.97 23.72 10.93
C SER A 22 -24.97 24.40 12.28
N ARG A 23 -24.13 23.91 13.22
CA ARG A 23 -23.96 24.57 14.52
C ARG A 23 -23.34 25.98 14.38
N ALA A 24 -22.36 26.14 13.50
CA ALA A 24 -21.74 27.46 13.27
C ALA A 24 -22.72 28.46 12.67
N LEU A 25 -23.72 28.00 11.91
CA LEU A 25 -24.72 28.81 11.22
C LEU A 25 -26.01 29.03 12.05
N GLN A 26 -26.10 28.54 13.29
CA GLN A 26 -27.28 28.72 14.14
C GLN A 26 -27.64 30.21 14.28
N LYS A 27 -28.93 30.55 14.26
CA LYS A 27 -29.39 31.94 14.39
C LYS A 27 -29.05 32.53 15.76
N GLU A 28 -29.31 31.74 16.80
CA GLU A 28 -29.03 32.14 18.17
C GLU A 28 -27.54 32.10 18.49
N PRO A 29 -26.90 33.23 18.86
CA PRO A 29 -25.45 33.24 19.12
C PRO A 29 -25.01 32.26 20.21
N GLY A 30 -25.89 32.00 21.21
CA GLY A 30 -25.60 31.05 22.29
C GLY A 30 -25.51 29.59 21.86
N ASN A 31 -26.06 29.24 20.69
CA ASN A 31 -26.02 27.88 20.11
C ASN A 31 -24.83 27.68 19.20
N ARG A 32 -24.10 28.74 18.85
CA ARG A 32 -22.88 28.66 18.03
C ARG A 32 -21.67 28.25 18.86
N TYR A 33 -20.55 28.13 18.20
CA TYR A 33 -19.25 28.04 18.87
C TYR A 33 -18.92 29.36 19.56
N ARG A 34 -18.39 29.30 20.76
CA ARG A 34 -18.04 30.51 21.55
C ARG A 34 -16.87 31.27 20.92
N THR A 35 -15.93 30.56 20.31
CA THR A 35 -14.73 31.13 19.70
C THR A 35 -14.44 30.46 18.35
N GLY A 36 -13.71 31.15 17.48
CA GLY A 36 -13.19 30.56 16.26
C GLY A 36 -12.25 29.38 16.53
N SER A 37 -11.54 29.38 17.66
CA SER A 37 -10.68 28.28 18.08
C SER A 37 -11.48 27.02 18.42
N GLU A 38 -12.63 27.13 19.06
CA GLU A 38 -13.54 26.01 19.33
C GLU A 38 -14.08 25.43 18.04
N PHE A 39 -14.50 26.26 17.09
CA PHE A 39 -14.93 25.81 15.76
C PHE A 39 -13.81 25.10 15.00
N ALA A 40 -12.59 25.67 15.00
CA ALA A 40 -11.44 25.07 14.32
C ALA A 40 -11.04 23.72 14.94
N ALA A 41 -11.14 23.57 16.26
CA ALA A 41 -10.87 22.31 16.96
C ALA A 41 -11.87 21.20 16.53
N GLU A 42 -13.17 21.53 16.42
CA GLU A 42 -14.19 20.60 15.97
C GLU A 42 -13.98 20.17 14.49
N LEU A 43 -13.65 21.12 13.62
CA LEU A 43 -13.31 20.80 12.22
C LEU A 43 -12.09 19.87 12.14
N THR A 44 -11.07 20.13 12.97
CA THR A 44 -9.87 19.27 13.03
C THR A 44 -10.23 17.86 13.49
N ARG A 45 -11.08 17.73 14.50
CA ARG A 45 -11.56 16.44 15.01
C ARG A 45 -12.31 15.65 13.95
N VAL A 46 -13.24 16.28 13.22
CA VAL A 46 -13.98 15.66 12.12
C VAL A 46 -13.04 15.23 11.01
N HIS A 47 -12.09 16.08 10.61
CA HIS A 47 -11.09 15.75 9.58
C HIS A 47 -10.23 14.55 9.98
N GLN A 48 -9.76 14.47 11.24
CA GLN A 48 -8.98 13.32 11.72
C GLN A 48 -9.81 12.03 11.72
N LYS A 49 -11.07 12.09 12.15
CA LYS A 49 -11.98 10.93 12.14
C LYS A 49 -12.21 10.42 10.72
N LEU A 50 -12.49 11.30 9.76
CA LEU A 50 -12.71 10.94 8.37
C LEU A 50 -11.45 10.33 7.73
N ARG A 51 -10.27 10.88 8.03
CA ARG A 51 -9.00 10.31 7.57
C ARG A 51 -8.73 8.92 8.15
N ALA A 52 -9.00 8.71 9.43
CA ALA A 52 -8.83 7.41 10.06
C ALA A 52 -9.75 6.36 9.43
N SER A 53 -11.03 6.70 9.21
CA SER A 53 -11.99 5.80 8.54
C SER A 53 -11.58 5.46 7.10
N GLN A 54 -11.07 6.45 6.35
CA GLN A 54 -10.57 6.21 5.00
C GLN A 54 -9.34 5.29 5.00
N ALA A 55 -8.40 5.50 5.93
CA ALA A 55 -7.22 4.65 6.06
C ALA A 55 -7.59 3.19 6.40
N GLU A 56 -8.61 2.98 7.24
CA GLU A 56 -9.12 1.64 7.55
C GLU A 56 -9.74 0.96 6.32
N ILE A 57 -10.50 1.71 5.51
CA ILE A 57 -11.09 1.20 4.26
C ILE A 57 -9.97 0.82 3.29
N ASP A 58 -8.98 1.69 3.08
CA ASP A 58 -7.85 1.44 2.20
C ASP A 58 -7.06 0.19 2.64
N ASP A 59 -6.86 -0.01 3.94
CA ASP A 59 -6.18 -1.18 4.50
C ASP A 59 -6.96 -2.49 4.27
N GLU A 60 -8.28 -2.47 4.42
CA GLU A 60 -9.13 -3.64 4.13
C GLU A 60 -9.16 -3.99 2.64
N GLU A 61 -9.22 -2.97 1.76
CA GLU A 61 -9.15 -3.18 0.32
C GLU A 61 -7.80 -3.77 -0.10
N ARG A 62 -6.70 -3.23 0.40
CA ARG A 62 -5.34 -3.73 0.19
C ARG A 62 -5.19 -5.16 0.69
N PHE A 63 -5.69 -5.46 1.88
CA PHE A 63 -5.69 -6.82 2.43
C PHE A 63 -6.49 -7.77 1.54
N ALA A 64 -7.68 -7.38 1.08
CA ALA A 64 -8.52 -8.20 0.22
C ALA A 64 -7.85 -8.51 -1.14
N VAL A 65 -7.05 -7.58 -1.67
CA VAL A 65 -6.24 -7.79 -2.88
C VAL A 65 -5.09 -8.75 -2.60
N LEU A 66 -4.28 -8.50 -1.56
CA LEU A 66 -3.12 -9.34 -1.25
C LEU A 66 -3.50 -10.79 -0.99
N ARG A 67 -4.60 -11.03 -0.29
CA ARG A 67 -5.11 -12.38 0.02
C ARG A 67 -5.40 -13.22 -1.22
N LYS A 68 -5.69 -12.61 -2.36
CA LYS A 68 -5.98 -13.30 -3.63
C LYS A 68 -4.71 -13.66 -4.41
N LEU A 69 -3.56 -13.06 -4.09
CA LEU A 69 -2.33 -13.28 -4.80
C LEU A 69 -1.74 -14.66 -4.45
N ARG A 70 -1.22 -15.36 -5.47
CA ARG A 70 -0.59 -16.68 -5.31
C ARG A 70 0.50 -16.68 -4.24
N PHE A 71 1.28 -15.59 -4.13
CA PHE A 71 2.32 -15.42 -3.13
C PHE A 71 1.79 -15.62 -1.70
N PHE A 72 0.59 -15.16 -1.41
CA PHE A 72 -0.01 -15.17 -0.07
C PHE A 72 -0.91 -16.37 0.23
N HIS A 73 -1.06 -17.34 -0.66
CA HIS A 73 -1.99 -18.48 -0.45
C HIS A 73 -1.70 -19.28 0.82
N ASP A 74 -0.43 -19.39 1.21
CA ASP A 74 -0.02 -20.16 2.41
C ASP A 74 0.01 -19.30 3.69
N PHE A 75 -0.26 -17.98 3.61
CA PHE A 75 -0.21 -17.07 4.74
C PHE A 75 -1.54 -17.04 5.48
N SER A 76 -1.48 -16.97 6.81
CA SER A 76 -2.64 -16.60 7.63
C SER A 76 -3.00 -15.12 7.45
N HIS A 77 -4.23 -14.75 7.83
CA HIS A 77 -4.67 -13.35 7.77
C HIS A 77 -3.77 -12.41 8.59
N GLY A 78 -3.30 -12.88 9.76
CA GLY A 78 -2.38 -12.12 10.59
C GLY A 78 -1.04 -11.87 9.90
N GLU A 79 -0.45 -12.91 9.32
CA GLU A 79 0.83 -12.83 8.60
C GLU A 79 0.74 -11.91 7.37
N ILE A 80 -0.38 -11.94 6.61
CA ILE A 80 -0.60 -11.00 5.50
C ILE A 80 -0.59 -9.56 6.00
N ARG A 81 -1.28 -9.28 7.12
CA ARG A 81 -1.29 -7.94 7.71
C ARG A 81 0.09 -7.51 8.22
N GLU A 82 0.90 -8.43 8.75
CA GLU A 82 2.29 -8.14 9.13
C GLU A 82 3.12 -7.75 7.92
N VAL A 83 3.09 -8.51 6.82
CA VAL A 83 3.80 -8.18 5.57
C VAL A 83 3.29 -6.86 4.98
N MET A 84 1.99 -6.62 5.01
CA MET A 84 1.37 -5.38 4.52
C MET A 84 1.86 -4.15 5.30
N ARG A 85 2.00 -4.26 6.63
CA ARG A 85 2.52 -3.17 7.49
C ARG A 85 4.02 -2.96 7.33
N ALA A 86 4.78 -4.04 7.10
CA ALA A 86 6.21 -3.99 6.83
C ALA A 86 6.52 -3.49 5.41
N GLY A 87 5.55 -3.51 4.50
CA GLY A 87 5.73 -3.14 3.10
C GLY A 87 5.37 -1.69 2.79
N VAL A 88 5.95 -1.19 1.70
CA VAL A 88 5.60 0.12 1.13
C VAL A 88 4.96 -0.10 -0.24
N TRP A 89 3.77 0.42 -0.42
CA TRP A 89 3.08 0.40 -1.70
C TRP A 89 3.77 1.34 -2.68
N THR A 90 4.04 0.85 -3.87
CA THR A 90 4.75 1.57 -4.93
C THR A 90 4.01 1.37 -6.24
N GLU A 91 3.84 2.43 -6.99
CA GLU A 91 3.23 2.42 -8.32
C GLU A 91 4.24 2.93 -9.34
N CYS A 92 4.26 2.31 -10.53
CA CYS A 92 5.07 2.75 -11.66
C CYS A 92 4.22 2.68 -12.93
N GLN A 93 4.44 3.64 -13.83
CA GLN A 93 3.84 3.64 -15.15
C GLN A 93 4.62 2.72 -16.11
N ALA A 94 3.99 2.32 -17.20
CA ALA A 94 4.66 1.52 -18.23
C ALA A 94 5.93 2.23 -18.73
N GLY A 95 7.04 1.51 -18.84
CA GLY A 95 8.36 2.02 -19.24
C GLY A 95 9.19 2.61 -18.08
N GLU A 96 8.65 2.74 -16.87
CA GLU A 96 9.42 3.25 -15.75
C GLU A 96 10.35 2.19 -15.16
N PRO A 97 11.62 2.55 -14.85
CA PRO A 97 12.54 1.63 -14.20
C PRO A 97 12.19 1.45 -12.73
N VAL A 98 12.09 0.20 -12.30
CA VAL A 98 11.86 -0.21 -10.89
C VAL A 98 13.19 -0.47 -10.19
N LEU A 99 14.09 -1.19 -10.86
CA LEU A 99 15.43 -1.51 -10.38
C LEU A 99 16.45 -1.29 -11.48
N ARG A 100 17.63 -0.79 -11.11
CA ARG A 100 18.74 -0.59 -12.04
C ARG A 100 19.87 -1.58 -11.77
N PRO A 101 20.56 -2.07 -12.81
CA PRO A 101 21.78 -2.82 -12.62
C PRO A 101 22.80 -1.99 -11.83
N GLY A 102 23.48 -2.62 -10.89
CA GLY A 102 24.47 -1.95 -10.02
C GLY A 102 23.90 -1.42 -8.70
N ASP A 103 22.58 -1.34 -8.55
CA ASP A 103 21.97 -0.97 -7.26
C ASP A 103 22.38 -1.98 -6.17
N ILE A 104 22.65 -1.46 -4.97
CA ILE A 104 22.89 -2.27 -3.77
C ILE A 104 21.76 -1.96 -2.80
N ASP A 105 20.89 -2.91 -2.60
CA ASP A 105 19.79 -2.80 -1.63
C ASP A 105 19.25 -4.18 -1.21
N ASP A 106 18.49 -4.22 -0.12
CA ASP A 106 17.83 -5.39 0.45
C ASP A 106 16.34 -5.46 0.08
N ARG A 107 15.94 -4.73 -0.97
CA ARG A 107 14.53 -4.61 -1.37
C ARG A 107 14.06 -5.81 -2.17
N PHE A 108 12.91 -6.30 -1.80
CA PHE A 108 12.15 -7.35 -2.45
C PHE A 108 10.77 -6.81 -2.83
N TYR A 109 10.24 -7.24 -3.97
CA TYR A 109 9.00 -6.72 -4.51
C TYR A 109 8.02 -7.86 -4.80
N ILE A 110 6.77 -7.68 -4.38
CA ILE A 110 5.63 -8.53 -4.73
C ILE A 110 4.76 -7.74 -5.69
N VAL A 111 4.55 -8.27 -6.90
CA VAL A 111 3.69 -7.63 -7.92
C VAL A 111 2.24 -7.84 -7.53
N VAL A 112 1.54 -6.74 -7.28
CA VAL A 112 0.11 -6.75 -6.89
C VAL A 112 -0.78 -6.68 -8.13
N SER A 113 -0.43 -5.83 -9.11
CA SER A 113 -1.12 -5.72 -10.39
C SER A 113 -0.13 -5.37 -11.49
N GLY A 114 -0.48 -5.68 -12.74
CA GLY A 114 0.38 -5.44 -13.90
C GLY A 114 1.48 -6.48 -14.07
N THR A 115 2.50 -6.14 -14.86
CA THR A 115 3.64 -7.01 -15.20
C THR A 115 4.92 -6.19 -15.24
N VAL A 116 6.01 -6.74 -14.72
CA VAL A 116 7.35 -6.18 -14.88
C VAL A 116 8.19 -7.08 -15.78
N ARG A 117 9.14 -6.49 -16.51
CA ARG A 117 10.13 -7.15 -17.35
C ARG A 117 11.48 -7.08 -16.66
N ILE A 118 12.18 -8.21 -16.62
CA ILE A 118 13.53 -8.34 -16.08
C ILE A 118 14.50 -8.47 -17.26
N SER A 119 15.58 -7.68 -17.23
CA SER A 119 16.63 -7.70 -18.27
C SER A 119 18.02 -7.81 -17.65
N ARG A 120 18.93 -8.45 -18.38
CA ARG A 120 20.38 -8.48 -18.10
C ARG A 120 21.11 -7.91 -19.30
N GLY A 121 21.62 -6.69 -19.16
CA GLY A 121 22.11 -5.92 -20.31
C GLY A 121 20.96 -5.67 -21.30
N ALA A 122 21.15 -6.07 -22.55
CA ALA A 122 20.15 -5.96 -23.62
C ALA A 122 19.18 -7.16 -23.71
N GLU A 123 19.44 -8.22 -22.94
CA GLU A 123 18.66 -9.47 -23.00
C GLU A 123 17.50 -9.43 -22.00
N ILE A 124 16.28 -9.79 -22.46
CA ILE A 124 15.12 -10.01 -21.58
C ILE A 124 15.23 -11.42 -21.02
N VAL A 125 15.38 -11.52 -19.69
CA VAL A 125 15.52 -12.79 -18.98
C VAL A 125 14.22 -13.28 -18.34
N GLY A 126 13.18 -12.45 -18.32
CA GLY A 126 11.88 -12.90 -17.83
C GLY A 126 10.86 -11.78 -17.62
N HIS A 127 9.64 -12.23 -17.33
CA HIS A 127 8.50 -11.38 -16.98
C HIS A 127 7.90 -11.85 -15.66
N VAL A 128 7.46 -10.93 -14.83
CA VAL A 128 6.83 -11.23 -13.54
C VAL A 128 5.45 -10.57 -13.51
N PRO A 129 4.37 -11.36 -13.67
CA PRO A 129 3.00 -10.87 -13.58
C PRO A 129 2.54 -10.73 -12.11
N ALA A 130 1.34 -10.22 -11.92
CA ALA A 130 0.67 -10.16 -10.63
C ALA A 130 0.69 -11.52 -9.88
N GLY A 131 0.96 -11.47 -8.58
CA GLY A 131 1.16 -12.62 -7.71
C GLY A 131 2.57 -13.22 -7.76
N GLY A 132 3.46 -12.74 -8.64
CA GLY A 132 4.87 -13.06 -8.63
C GLY A 132 5.69 -12.09 -7.79
N CYS A 133 6.99 -12.34 -7.69
CA CYS A 133 7.91 -11.51 -6.92
C CYS A 133 9.27 -11.40 -7.61
N PHE A 134 10.07 -10.41 -7.27
CA PHE A 134 11.43 -10.20 -7.79
C PHE A 134 12.29 -9.40 -6.79
N GLY A 135 13.58 -9.30 -7.06
CA GLY A 135 14.52 -8.58 -6.19
C GLY A 135 15.23 -9.49 -5.18
N GLU A 136 15.09 -10.78 -5.35
CA GLU A 136 15.53 -11.82 -4.42
C GLU A 136 17.06 -11.94 -4.27
N ALA A 137 17.81 -11.72 -5.33
CA ALA A 137 19.27 -11.91 -5.31
C ALA A 137 19.95 -11.00 -4.28
N SER A 138 19.56 -9.74 -4.22
CA SER A 138 20.12 -8.78 -3.26
C SER A 138 19.58 -9.00 -1.84
N TYR A 139 18.39 -9.55 -1.70
CA TYR A 139 17.83 -9.89 -0.40
C TYR A 139 18.63 -10.97 0.32
N ALA A 140 19.12 -11.97 -0.44
CA ALA A 140 19.87 -13.10 0.13
C ALA A 140 21.33 -12.77 0.46
N GLU A 141 21.98 -11.90 -0.33
CA GLU A 141 23.45 -11.75 -0.29
C GLU A 141 23.94 -10.30 -0.10
N GLY A 142 23.05 -9.29 -0.16
CA GLY A 142 23.49 -7.88 -0.18
C GLY A 142 24.37 -7.53 -1.37
N SER A 143 24.34 -8.34 -2.44
CA SER A 143 25.16 -8.22 -3.62
C SER A 143 24.64 -7.15 -4.58
N ARG A 144 25.52 -6.67 -5.48
CA ARG A 144 25.10 -5.78 -6.56
C ARG A 144 24.15 -6.50 -7.50
N ARG A 145 23.09 -5.81 -7.91
CA ARG A 145 22.14 -6.32 -8.90
C ARG A 145 22.80 -6.40 -10.28
N ASP A 146 22.73 -7.54 -10.90
CA ASP A 146 23.18 -7.77 -12.29
C ASP A 146 22.05 -7.56 -13.30
N THR A 147 20.80 -7.47 -12.83
CA THR A 147 19.59 -7.31 -13.64
C THR A 147 18.91 -5.97 -13.39
N GLY A 148 18.30 -5.43 -14.45
CA GLY A 148 17.37 -4.33 -14.40
C GLY A 148 15.93 -4.84 -14.39
N VAL A 149 15.02 -4.08 -13.78
CA VAL A 149 13.59 -4.35 -13.81
C VAL A 149 12.84 -3.09 -14.21
N GLU A 150 11.95 -3.22 -15.19
CA GLU A 150 11.15 -2.14 -15.74
C GLU A 150 9.67 -2.53 -15.75
N ALA A 151 8.79 -1.60 -15.48
CA ALA A 151 7.36 -1.79 -15.58
C ALA A 151 6.95 -1.97 -17.05
N GLU A 152 6.47 -3.16 -17.42
CA GLU A 152 5.99 -3.45 -18.78
C GLU A 152 4.60 -2.87 -19.03
N THR A 153 3.77 -2.87 -17.99
CA THR A 153 2.46 -2.19 -17.92
C THR A 153 2.45 -1.24 -16.74
N ALA A 154 1.39 -0.46 -16.52
CA ALA A 154 1.17 0.17 -15.23
C ALA A 154 1.14 -0.92 -14.14
N VAL A 155 1.94 -0.78 -13.10
CA VAL A 155 2.17 -1.80 -12.08
C VAL A 155 2.04 -1.23 -10.68
N THR A 156 1.34 -1.97 -9.82
CA THR A 156 1.33 -1.75 -8.37
C THR A 156 2.10 -2.86 -7.69
N MET A 157 2.97 -2.53 -6.76
CA MET A 157 3.86 -3.47 -6.07
C MET A 157 3.88 -3.20 -4.58
N LEU A 158 4.08 -4.26 -3.80
CA LEU A 158 4.43 -4.15 -2.38
C LEU A 158 5.95 -4.36 -2.24
N LYS A 159 6.65 -3.29 -1.87
CA LYS A 159 8.10 -3.31 -1.59
C LYS A 159 8.33 -3.67 -0.14
N VAL A 160 9.09 -4.72 0.13
CA VAL A 160 9.46 -5.21 1.46
C VAL A 160 10.99 -5.20 1.58
N THR A 161 11.54 -4.75 2.72
CA THR A 161 12.97 -4.85 3.02
C THR A 161 13.23 -5.98 4.03
N ALA A 162 14.44 -6.55 4.03
CA ALA A 162 14.85 -7.56 4.99
C ALA A 162 14.66 -7.04 6.43
N THR A 163 15.15 -5.84 6.71
CA THR A 163 15.06 -5.19 8.03
C THR A 163 13.62 -5.06 8.53
N LEU A 164 12.67 -4.71 7.66
CA LEU A 164 11.26 -4.58 8.05
C LEU A 164 10.61 -5.95 8.28
N LEU A 165 10.99 -6.96 7.49
CA LEU A 165 10.48 -8.32 7.67
C LEU A 165 11.00 -8.95 8.98
N GLU A 166 12.23 -8.66 9.39
CA GLU A 166 12.80 -9.11 10.68
C GLU A 166 12.03 -8.61 11.90
N GLN A 167 11.25 -7.53 11.76
CA GLN A 167 10.39 -7.01 12.82
C GLN A 167 9.02 -7.72 12.91
N SER A 168 8.70 -8.58 11.95
CA SER A 168 7.47 -9.37 11.98
C SER A 168 7.62 -10.62 12.85
N SER A 169 6.51 -11.33 13.12
CA SER A 169 6.54 -12.57 13.90
C SER A 169 7.42 -13.62 13.25
N ILE A 170 8.02 -14.50 14.06
CA ILE A 170 8.86 -15.62 13.59
C ILE A 170 8.06 -16.51 12.61
N SER A 171 6.78 -16.73 12.84
CA SER A 171 5.92 -17.49 11.94
C SER A 171 5.78 -16.83 10.57
N CYS A 172 5.63 -15.49 10.54
CA CYS A 172 5.56 -14.71 9.31
C CYS A 172 6.90 -14.79 8.54
N GLN A 173 8.03 -14.60 9.23
CA GLN A 173 9.37 -14.70 8.64
C GLN A 173 9.62 -16.09 8.02
N LEU A 174 9.31 -17.16 8.74
CA LEU A 174 9.47 -18.53 8.25
C LEU A 174 8.57 -18.82 7.04
N ARG A 175 7.34 -18.36 7.08
CA ARG A 175 6.39 -18.48 5.96
C ARG A 175 6.88 -17.73 4.74
N PHE A 176 7.30 -16.50 4.93
CA PHE A 176 7.85 -15.66 3.88
C PHE A 176 9.04 -16.34 3.19
N ASN A 177 10.02 -16.78 3.98
CA ASN A 177 11.22 -17.46 3.47
C ASN A 177 10.88 -18.75 2.72
N LYS A 178 9.90 -19.53 3.19
CA LYS A 178 9.44 -20.74 2.51
C LYS A 178 8.81 -20.45 1.15
N VAL A 179 7.94 -19.46 1.08
CA VAL A 179 7.30 -19.07 -0.20
C VAL A 179 8.32 -18.47 -1.15
N PHE A 180 9.20 -17.64 -0.64
CA PHE A 180 10.31 -17.05 -1.36
C PHE A 180 11.22 -18.09 -2.02
N LEU A 181 11.68 -19.09 -1.27
CA LEU A 181 12.49 -20.20 -1.80
C LEU A 181 11.73 -20.99 -2.87
N ARG A 182 10.44 -21.24 -2.68
CA ARG A 182 9.60 -21.93 -3.69
C ARG A 182 9.54 -21.14 -5.00
N GLU A 183 9.40 -19.83 -4.95
CA GLU A 183 9.38 -18.98 -6.15
C GLU A 183 10.75 -18.94 -6.85
N LEU A 184 11.86 -18.93 -6.09
CA LEU A 184 13.23 -19.02 -6.64
C LEU A 184 13.44 -20.35 -7.38
N ILE A 185 13.15 -21.48 -6.71
CA ILE A 185 13.29 -22.82 -7.29
C ILE A 185 12.45 -22.96 -8.55
N GLY A 186 11.22 -22.44 -8.54
CA GLY A 186 10.33 -22.47 -9.68
C GLY A 186 10.84 -21.69 -10.90
N ARG A 187 11.74 -20.72 -10.72
CA ARG A 187 12.39 -19.98 -11.82
C ARG A 187 13.62 -20.69 -12.38
N LEU A 188 14.36 -21.41 -11.53
CA LEU A 188 15.55 -22.16 -11.98
C LEU A 188 15.20 -23.36 -12.88
N HIS A 189 13.92 -23.78 -12.88
CA HIS A 189 13.44 -24.92 -13.68
C HIS A 189 12.67 -24.49 -14.93
N ARG A 190 12.69 -23.22 -15.28
CA ARG A 190 12.10 -22.68 -16.54
C ARG A 190 13.18 -22.19 -17.49
#